data_b54aaf0726f5c6a14a3e26ad8f4b36e0
#
_entry.id   b54aaf0726f5c6a14a3e26ad8f4b36e0
#
_cell.length_a   1.000
_cell.length_b   1.000
_cell.length_c   1.000
_cell.angle_alpha   90.00
_cell.angle_beta   90.00
_cell.angle_gamma   90.00
#
_symmetry.space_group_name_H-M   'P 1'
#
loop_
_entity.id
_entity.type
_entity.pdbx_description
1 polymer ?
#
loop_
_entity_poly.entity_id
_entity_poly.type
_entity_poly.pdbx_seq_one_letter_code
_entity_poly.pdbx_strand_id
1 'polypeptide(L)'
;MENTGFYVIPNKTQYEIGERVWLEIKKTGPTKANHVKVSLFTYQGENLKMECTLEQGVYIPLAESISEKTGGYLVKIEFFQKTEKLGSCYTAFDVVNCWTEAPRYGFLSSFSEEDKQKEEYQEFFREMHLNVIQFYDWMYRHDEFYPESDIYTDIMGRKGSMTAVAKKIEGVHACGAKAIAYGAVYGAESFQEEHPECSYRYDNGEPMIFIDKIWLMDIHRLSLIHISEPTR
;
A
#
# COMPACT_ATOMS: atom_id res chain seq x y z
N MET A 1 0.77 -12.77 -23.96
CA MET A 1 1.82 -13.25 -23.04
C MET A 1 1.88 -14.77 -23.19
N GLU A 2 3.06 -15.32 -23.48
CA GLU A 2 3.24 -16.78 -23.45
C GLU A 2 3.00 -17.27 -22.03
N ASN A 3 2.13 -18.25 -21.86
CA ASN A 3 1.87 -18.84 -20.54
C ASN A 3 3.09 -19.68 -20.14
N THR A 4 4.00 -19.07 -19.41
CA THR A 4 5.27 -19.68 -18.98
C THR A 4 5.10 -20.69 -17.84
N GLY A 5 3.91 -20.75 -17.23
CA GLY A 5 3.69 -21.50 -15.99
C GLY A 5 4.36 -20.85 -14.76
N PHE A 6 4.82 -19.60 -14.88
CA PHE A 6 5.47 -18.85 -13.82
C PHE A 6 4.95 -17.42 -13.72
N TYR A 7 5.00 -16.91 -12.51
CA TYR A 7 4.74 -15.54 -12.14
C TYR A 7 5.86 -15.05 -11.21
N VAL A 8 6.34 -13.84 -11.41
CA VAL A 8 7.44 -13.27 -10.65
C VAL A 8 7.04 -11.93 -10.08
N ILE A 9 7.30 -11.74 -8.79
CA ILE A 9 6.90 -10.57 -8.04
C ILE A 9 8.01 -10.15 -7.06
N PRO A 10 8.28 -8.86 -6.87
CA PRO A 10 9.17 -8.40 -5.80
C PRO A 10 8.58 -8.73 -4.42
N ASN A 11 9.44 -8.98 -3.43
CA ASN A 11 8.96 -9.20 -2.06
C ASN A 11 8.56 -7.91 -1.34
N LYS A 12 8.90 -6.76 -1.91
CA LYS A 12 8.50 -5.42 -1.43
C LYS A 12 7.92 -4.58 -2.56
N THR A 13 7.09 -3.62 -2.20
CA THR A 13 6.50 -2.65 -3.14
C THR A 13 7.53 -1.66 -3.67
N GLN A 14 8.59 -1.38 -2.88
CA GLN A 14 9.68 -0.47 -3.19
C GLN A 14 10.90 -0.82 -2.30
N TYR A 15 12.09 -0.49 -2.75
CA TYR A 15 13.34 -0.70 -2.00
C TYR A 15 14.05 0.63 -1.76
N GLU A 16 14.67 0.75 -0.59
CA GLU A 16 15.58 1.85 -0.30
C GLU A 16 17.03 1.44 -0.66
N ILE A 17 17.91 2.43 -0.87
CA ILE A 17 19.32 2.20 -1.16
C ILE A 17 19.94 1.30 -0.06
N GLY A 18 20.68 0.29 -0.50
CA GLY A 18 21.33 -0.69 0.38
C GLY A 18 20.46 -1.88 0.77
N GLU A 19 19.17 -1.87 0.45
CA GLU A 19 18.32 -3.02 0.69
C GLU A 19 18.56 -4.14 -0.32
N ARG A 20 18.33 -5.38 0.12
CA ARG A 20 18.43 -6.56 -0.73
C ARG A 20 17.13 -6.75 -1.53
N VAL A 21 17.24 -6.77 -2.85
CA VAL A 21 16.11 -7.05 -3.73
C VAL A 21 15.91 -8.56 -3.87
N TRP A 22 14.73 -9.03 -3.48
CA TRP A 22 14.33 -10.41 -3.64
C TRP A 22 13.10 -10.51 -4.53
N LEU A 23 13.17 -11.37 -5.56
CA LEU A 23 12.06 -11.67 -6.45
C LEU A 23 11.54 -13.08 -6.14
N GLU A 24 10.30 -13.19 -5.75
CA GLU A 24 9.58 -14.46 -5.57
C GLU A 24 9.20 -15.03 -6.93
N ILE A 25 9.47 -16.30 -7.15
CA ILE A 25 9.06 -17.04 -8.36
C ILE A 25 7.96 -18.01 -7.97
N LYS A 26 6.75 -17.73 -8.41
CA LYS A 26 5.57 -18.55 -8.16
C LYS A 26 5.24 -19.41 -9.38
N LYS A 27 4.99 -20.70 -9.17
CA LYS A 27 4.50 -21.60 -10.22
C LYS A 27 3.00 -21.43 -10.38
N THR A 28 2.55 -21.17 -11.59
CA THR A 28 1.13 -21.09 -11.97
C THR A 28 0.64 -22.33 -12.71
N GLY A 29 1.54 -23.28 -12.99
CA GLY A 29 1.23 -24.53 -13.68
C GLY A 29 2.39 -25.50 -13.64
N PRO A 30 2.21 -26.73 -14.20
CA PRO A 30 3.27 -27.70 -14.31
C PRO A 30 4.39 -27.18 -15.22
N THR A 31 5.63 -27.35 -14.79
CA THR A 31 6.80 -26.90 -15.55
C THR A 31 7.95 -27.88 -15.41
N LYS A 32 8.79 -27.92 -16.44
CA LYS A 32 10.05 -28.69 -16.46
C LYS A 32 11.28 -27.79 -16.31
N ALA A 33 11.09 -26.49 -16.14
CA ALA A 33 12.20 -25.56 -15.94
C ALA A 33 12.99 -25.93 -14.68
N ASN A 34 14.31 -25.83 -14.78
CA ASN A 34 15.25 -26.15 -13.70
C ASN A 34 16.29 -25.07 -13.45
N HIS A 35 16.41 -24.08 -14.36
CA HIS A 35 17.24 -22.92 -14.16
C HIS A 35 16.64 -21.67 -14.84
N VAL A 36 17.13 -20.51 -14.45
CA VAL A 36 16.70 -19.20 -14.95
C VAL A 36 17.89 -18.36 -15.36
N LYS A 37 17.68 -17.56 -16.40
CA LYS A 37 18.54 -16.43 -16.75
C LYS A 37 17.81 -15.16 -16.41
N VAL A 38 18.48 -14.30 -15.66
CA VAL A 38 17.94 -13.02 -15.19
C VAL A 38 18.71 -11.91 -15.86
N SER A 39 18.00 -11.00 -16.52
CA SER A 39 18.57 -9.76 -17.06
C SER A 39 17.92 -8.57 -16.38
N LEU A 40 18.74 -7.65 -15.92
CA LEU A 40 18.32 -6.39 -15.26
C LEU A 40 18.59 -5.23 -16.22
N PHE A 41 17.58 -4.38 -16.38
CA PHE A 41 17.64 -3.21 -17.25
C PHE A 41 17.32 -1.94 -16.47
N THR A 42 18.03 -0.88 -16.80
CA THR A 42 17.68 0.49 -16.50
C THR A 42 17.30 1.22 -17.79
N TYR A 43 16.89 2.48 -17.70
CA TYR A 43 16.66 3.30 -18.89
C TYR A 43 17.93 3.49 -19.78
N GLN A 44 19.12 3.20 -19.23
CA GLN A 44 20.40 3.23 -19.95
C GLN A 44 20.71 1.92 -20.70
N GLY A 45 19.89 0.87 -20.50
CA GLY A 45 20.07 -0.44 -21.12
C GLY A 45 20.28 -1.57 -20.12
N GLU A 46 20.83 -2.69 -20.60
CA GLU A 46 21.09 -3.87 -19.78
C GLU A 46 22.32 -3.67 -18.88
N ASN A 47 22.13 -3.90 -17.57
CA ASN A 47 23.18 -3.66 -16.57
C ASN A 47 23.69 -4.93 -15.90
N LEU A 48 22.90 -6.01 -15.88
CA LEU A 48 23.26 -7.25 -15.22
C LEU A 48 22.69 -8.43 -15.97
N LYS A 49 23.51 -9.49 -16.10
CA LYS A 49 23.07 -10.84 -16.49
C LYS A 49 23.54 -11.83 -15.44
N MET A 50 22.65 -12.72 -15.03
CA MET A 50 23.01 -13.83 -14.15
C MET A 50 22.24 -15.09 -14.52
N GLU A 51 22.80 -16.24 -14.18
CA GLU A 51 22.13 -17.53 -14.31
C GLU A 51 22.14 -18.20 -12.94
N CYS A 52 21.02 -18.82 -12.57
CA CYS A 52 20.92 -19.59 -11.33
C CYS A 52 19.94 -20.75 -11.47
N THR A 53 20.05 -21.71 -10.55
CA THR A 53 19.06 -22.78 -10.42
C THR A 53 17.70 -22.18 -10.06
N LEU A 54 16.65 -22.77 -10.64
CA LEU A 54 15.30 -22.35 -10.32
C LEU A 54 14.91 -22.80 -8.92
N GLU A 55 14.72 -21.83 -8.03
CA GLU A 55 14.23 -21.98 -6.67
C GLU A 55 12.90 -21.20 -6.51
N GLN A 56 12.42 -21.06 -5.26
CA GLN A 56 11.19 -20.29 -4.96
C GLN A 56 11.36 -18.78 -5.18
N GLY A 57 12.58 -18.31 -5.38
CA GLY A 57 12.89 -16.92 -5.64
C GLY A 57 14.31 -16.74 -6.13
N VAL A 58 14.64 -15.51 -6.49
CA VAL A 58 15.97 -15.10 -6.92
C VAL A 58 16.36 -13.82 -6.21
N TYR A 59 17.55 -13.82 -5.64
CA TYR A 59 18.20 -12.62 -5.14
C TYR A 59 18.83 -11.86 -6.31
N ILE A 60 18.50 -10.58 -6.45
CA ILE A 60 19.14 -9.70 -7.43
C ILE A 60 20.31 -9.02 -6.71
N PRO A 61 21.57 -9.42 -7.00
CA PRO A 61 22.72 -8.71 -6.50
C PRO A 61 22.82 -7.38 -7.26
N LEU A 62 22.25 -6.35 -6.68
CA LEU A 62 22.60 -5.00 -7.14
C LEU A 62 24.06 -4.82 -6.78
N ALA A 63 24.94 -4.88 -7.79
CA ALA A 63 26.35 -4.60 -7.59
C ALA A 63 26.48 -3.22 -6.93
N GLU A 64 27.52 -3.04 -6.07
CA GLU A 64 27.74 -1.77 -5.35
C GLU A 64 27.62 -0.54 -6.24
N SER A 65 27.99 -0.68 -7.53
CA SER A 65 27.84 0.37 -8.54
C SER A 65 26.40 0.65 -8.99
N ILE A 66 25.44 -0.27 -8.74
CA ILE A 66 24.03 -0.12 -9.10
C ILE A 66 23.21 0.23 -7.86
N SER A 67 23.59 -0.29 -6.69
CA SER A 67 22.91 -0.04 -5.42
C SER A 67 22.98 1.43 -4.95
N GLU A 68 23.89 2.20 -5.52
CA GLU A 68 24.00 3.65 -5.27
C GLU A 68 23.12 4.49 -6.19
N LYS A 69 22.42 3.88 -7.16
CA LYS A 69 21.56 4.62 -8.10
C LYS A 69 20.10 4.38 -7.80
N THR A 70 19.44 5.46 -7.42
CA THR A 70 17.98 5.52 -7.40
C THR A 70 17.42 5.41 -8.81
N GLY A 71 16.24 4.75 -8.96
CA GLY A 71 15.55 4.63 -10.23
C GLY A 71 14.73 3.37 -10.36
N GLY A 72 14.09 3.24 -11.52
CA GLY A 72 13.29 2.08 -11.90
C GLY A 72 14.14 1.02 -12.59
N TYR A 73 13.92 -0.23 -12.24
CA TYR A 73 14.60 -1.40 -12.78
C TYR A 73 13.59 -2.36 -13.38
N LEU A 74 13.77 -2.73 -14.64
CA LEU A 74 13.05 -3.80 -15.30
C LEU A 74 13.84 -5.10 -15.19
N VAL A 75 13.17 -6.19 -14.81
CA VAL A 75 13.77 -7.51 -14.75
C VAL A 75 13.10 -8.42 -15.76
N LYS A 76 13.89 -9.08 -16.59
CA LYS A 76 13.48 -10.18 -17.46
C LYS A 76 14.00 -11.47 -16.87
N ILE A 77 13.12 -12.44 -16.67
CA ILE A 77 13.47 -13.79 -16.23
C ILE A 77 13.09 -14.77 -17.33
N GLU A 78 14.07 -15.50 -17.83
CA GLU A 78 13.92 -16.54 -18.84
C GLU A 78 14.08 -17.92 -18.18
N PHE A 79 13.14 -18.81 -18.43
CA PHE A 79 13.07 -20.14 -17.84
C PHE A 79 13.56 -21.19 -18.82
N PHE A 80 14.42 -22.09 -18.35
CA PHE A 80 15.06 -23.08 -19.16
C PHE A 80 14.95 -24.52 -18.58
N GLN A 81 14.85 -25.49 -19.47
CA GLN A 81 15.19 -26.89 -19.21
C GLN A 81 16.44 -27.24 -19.99
N LYS A 82 17.58 -27.46 -19.32
CA LYS A 82 18.90 -27.56 -19.95
C LYS A 82 19.18 -26.34 -20.83
N THR A 83 19.30 -26.50 -22.14
CA THR A 83 19.53 -25.42 -23.12
C THR A 83 18.24 -24.91 -23.77
N GLU A 84 17.10 -25.59 -23.57
CA GLU A 84 15.83 -25.22 -24.15
C GLU A 84 15.15 -24.11 -23.34
N LYS A 85 14.83 -23.01 -24.00
CA LYS A 85 14.05 -21.91 -23.41
C LYS A 85 12.57 -22.30 -23.44
N LEU A 86 11.94 -22.31 -22.27
CA LEU A 86 10.52 -22.64 -22.08
C LEU A 86 9.62 -21.40 -22.07
N GLY A 87 10.17 -20.22 -21.77
CA GLY A 87 9.42 -18.99 -21.75
C GLY A 87 10.13 -17.88 -20.99
N SER A 88 9.47 -16.73 -20.85
CA SER A 88 9.99 -15.61 -20.08
C SER A 88 8.86 -14.82 -19.43
N CYS A 89 9.16 -14.17 -18.30
CA CYS A 89 8.31 -13.19 -17.67
C CYS A 89 9.10 -11.93 -17.31
N TYR A 90 8.37 -10.89 -16.96
CA TYR A 90 8.93 -9.59 -16.59
C TYR A 90 8.35 -9.16 -15.26
N THR A 91 9.17 -8.49 -14.48
CA THR A 91 8.76 -7.72 -13.31
C THR A 91 9.59 -6.44 -13.23
N ALA A 92 9.26 -5.56 -12.31
CA ALA A 92 10.01 -4.33 -12.11
C ALA A 92 10.12 -4.04 -10.61
N PHE A 93 11.01 -3.15 -10.23
CA PHE A 93 11.10 -2.58 -8.90
C PHE A 93 11.76 -1.21 -8.95
N ASP A 94 11.57 -0.40 -7.91
CA ASP A 94 12.26 0.86 -7.73
C ASP A 94 13.25 0.77 -6.57
N VAL A 95 14.35 1.50 -6.71
CA VAL A 95 15.26 1.82 -5.62
C VAL A 95 15.25 3.32 -5.41
N VAL A 96 15.04 3.78 -4.19
CA VAL A 96 14.91 5.19 -3.81
C VAL A 96 15.75 5.52 -2.58
N ASN A 97 16.03 6.80 -2.32
CA ASN A 97 16.62 7.21 -1.04
C ASN A 97 15.56 7.21 0.06
N CYS A 98 14.33 7.61 -0.29
CA CYS A 98 13.21 7.53 0.63
C CYS A 98 11.91 7.31 -0.15
N TRP A 99 10.89 6.74 0.52
CA TRP A 99 9.63 6.34 -0.10
C TRP A 99 8.88 7.48 -0.82
N THR A 100 9.14 8.76 -0.45
CA THR A 100 8.50 9.93 -1.03
C THR A 100 9.03 10.33 -2.41
N GLU A 101 10.14 9.76 -2.87
CA GLU A 101 10.70 10.07 -4.19
C GLU A 101 9.85 9.51 -5.35
N ALA A 102 9.20 8.36 -5.13
CA ALA A 102 8.33 7.72 -6.11
C ALA A 102 7.08 7.13 -5.46
N PRO A 103 6.17 7.95 -4.90
CA PRO A 103 4.98 7.46 -4.23
C PRO A 103 3.96 6.93 -5.24
N ARG A 104 3.47 5.72 -4.98
CA ARG A 104 2.33 5.11 -5.69
C ARG A 104 1.26 4.79 -4.68
N TYR A 105 0.12 5.40 -4.86
CA TYR A 105 -0.93 5.50 -3.88
C TYR A 105 -2.02 4.45 -4.11
N GLY A 106 -2.47 3.84 -3.02
CA GLY A 106 -3.57 2.89 -3.00
C GLY A 106 -4.45 3.02 -1.76
N PHE A 107 -5.52 2.23 -1.69
CA PHE A 107 -6.50 2.25 -0.61
C PHE A 107 -6.76 0.88 -0.03
N LEU A 108 -7.06 0.85 1.28
CA LEU A 108 -7.77 -0.23 1.94
C LEU A 108 -9.03 0.36 2.60
N SER A 109 -10.17 -0.34 2.46
CA SER A 109 -11.47 0.12 2.96
C SER A 109 -12.29 -0.97 3.66
N SER A 110 -11.76 -2.18 3.81
CA SER A 110 -12.45 -3.31 4.43
C SER A 110 -11.74 -3.71 5.74
N PHE A 111 -12.39 -3.48 6.87
CA PHE A 111 -11.82 -3.67 8.20
C PHE A 111 -12.73 -4.48 9.11
N SER A 112 -13.56 -5.34 8.56
CA SER A 112 -14.42 -6.22 9.36
C SER A 112 -13.60 -7.32 10.06
N GLU A 113 -14.22 -7.99 11.02
CA GLU A 113 -13.58 -9.12 11.69
C GLU A 113 -13.22 -10.26 10.72
N GLU A 114 -14.05 -10.48 9.70
CA GLU A 114 -13.81 -11.45 8.63
C GLU A 114 -12.58 -11.10 7.76
N ASP A 115 -12.21 -9.84 7.73
CA ASP A 115 -11.08 -9.34 6.94
C ASP A 115 -9.72 -9.50 7.66
N LYS A 116 -9.71 -9.89 8.93
CA LYS A 116 -8.49 -10.04 9.75
C LYS A 116 -7.44 -10.98 9.14
N GLN A 117 -7.87 -12.01 8.42
CA GLN A 117 -7.00 -13.06 7.88
C GLN A 117 -6.77 -12.92 6.37
N LYS A 118 -7.35 -11.92 5.72
CA LYS A 118 -7.18 -11.71 4.30
C LYS A 118 -5.90 -10.95 4.03
N GLU A 119 -4.96 -11.57 3.33
CA GLU A 119 -3.63 -11.06 3.00
C GLU A 119 -3.40 -10.85 1.50
N GLU A 120 -4.39 -11.16 0.65
CA GLU A 120 -4.28 -11.08 -0.82
C GLU A 120 -3.93 -9.65 -1.29
N TYR A 121 -4.31 -8.63 -0.52
CA TYR A 121 -3.96 -7.24 -0.80
C TYR A 121 -2.44 -6.99 -0.80
N GLN A 122 -1.65 -7.75 -0.01
CA GLN A 122 -0.20 -7.60 0.05
C GLN A 122 0.45 -7.98 -1.29
N GLU A 123 0.00 -9.09 -1.89
CA GLU A 123 0.47 -9.50 -3.21
C GLU A 123 0.11 -8.47 -4.27
N PHE A 124 -1.14 -8.00 -4.27
CA PHE A 124 -1.61 -6.95 -5.17
C PHE A 124 -0.79 -5.66 -5.04
N PHE A 125 -0.47 -5.23 -3.82
CA PHE A 125 0.34 -4.03 -3.62
C PHE A 125 1.77 -4.19 -4.15
N ARG A 126 2.37 -5.37 -3.97
CA ARG A 126 3.70 -5.68 -4.50
C ARG A 126 3.69 -5.76 -6.03
N GLU A 127 2.67 -6.35 -6.62
CA GLU A 127 2.50 -6.45 -8.07
C GLU A 127 2.31 -5.08 -8.72
N MET A 128 1.48 -4.25 -8.11
CA MET A 128 1.17 -2.89 -8.60
C MET A 128 2.15 -1.83 -8.09
N HIS A 129 3.14 -2.24 -7.29
CA HIS A 129 4.15 -1.35 -6.67
C HIS A 129 3.54 -0.20 -5.86
N LEU A 130 2.40 -0.44 -5.19
CA LEU A 130 1.73 0.55 -4.36
C LEU A 130 2.44 0.64 -3.01
N ASN A 131 3.19 1.71 -2.79
CA ASN A 131 4.02 1.89 -1.61
C ASN A 131 3.45 2.86 -0.57
N VAL A 132 2.28 3.46 -0.85
CA VAL A 132 1.56 4.36 0.06
C VAL A 132 0.10 3.97 0.09
N ILE A 133 -0.37 3.44 1.22
CA ILE A 133 -1.71 2.87 1.34
C ILE A 133 -2.53 3.67 2.35
N GLN A 134 -3.56 4.32 1.87
CA GLN A 134 -4.53 5.00 2.72
C GLN A 134 -5.54 4.02 3.29
N PHE A 135 -5.72 4.04 4.59
CA PHE A 135 -6.76 3.33 5.31
C PHE A 135 -8.01 4.21 5.29
N TYR A 136 -8.92 3.91 4.36
CA TYR A 136 -10.07 4.75 4.11
C TYR A 136 -11.26 4.33 4.98
N ASP A 137 -11.84 5.28 5.73
CA ASP A 137 -12.96 5.05 6.64
C ASP A 137 -12.70 3.91 7.66
N TRP A 138 -11.50 3.89 8.23
CA TRP A 138 -11.09 2.90 9.22
C TRP A 138 -11.60 3.22 10.63
N MET A 139 -11.98 4.47 10.87
CA MET A 139 -12.32 5.02 12.19
C MET A 139 -13.76 4.67 12.61
N TYR A 140 -14.02 4.78 13.92
CA TYR A 140 -15.35 4.64 14.49
C TYR A 140 -16.26 5.81 14.06
N ARG A 141 -15.79 7.03 14.28
CA ARG A 141 -16.44 8.29 13.91
C ARG A 141 -15.42 9.26 13.32
N HIS A 142 -15.85 10.32 12.67
CA HIS A 142 -14.97 11.34 12.15
C HIS A 142 -14.34 12.23 13.23
N ASP A 143 -15.01 12.42 14.32
CA ASP A 143 -14.60 13.21 15.50
C ASP A 143 -14.20 12.34 16.70
N GLU A 144 -14.41 11.03 16.62
CA GLU A 144 -13.99 10.04 17.61
C GLU A 144 -13.41 8.80 16.92
N PHE A 145 -12.11 8.79 16.67
CA PHE A 145 -11.48 7.76 15.84
C PHE A 145 -11.50 6.36 16.45
N TYR A 146 -11.34 6.28 17.77
CA TYR A 146 -11.17 5.02 18.47
C TYR A 146 -12.46 4.64 19.24
N PRO A 147 -13.03 3.48 18.95
CA PRO A 147 -14.18 2.96 19.71
C PRO A 147 -13.74 2.45 21.09
N GLU A 148 -14.68 2.34 22.03
CA GLU A 148 -14.45 1.72 23.33
C GLU A 148 -14.19 0.20 23.24
N SER A 149 -14.64 -0.46 22.17
CA SER A 149 -14.50 -1.90 21.95
C SER A 149 -13.84 -2.22 20.62
N ASP A 150 -13.20 -3.41 20.49
CA ASP A 150 -12.57 -3.85 19.24
C ASP A 150 -13.55 -3.84 18.06
N ILE A 151 -14.76 -4.39 18.28
CA ILE A 151 -15.80 -4.43 17.25
C ILE A 151 -16.69 -3.20 17.38
N TYR A 152 -16.83 -2.48 16.30
CA TYR A 152 -17.62 -1.26 16.22
C TYR A 152 -18.52 -1.24 14.99
N THR A 153 -19.44 -0.30 14.97
CA THR A 153 -20.21 0.04 13.78
C THR A 153 -19.86 1.47 13.41
N ASP A 154 -19.31 1.67 12.21
CA ASP A 154 -18.95 3.00 11.73
C ASP A 154 -20.19 3.86 11.42
N ILE A 155 -19.96 5.11 11.05
CA ILE A 155 -20.99 6.08 10.72
C ILE A 155 -21.88 5.64 9.54
N MET A 156 -21.33 4.82 8.63
CA MET A 156 -22.06 4.28 7.48
C MET A 156 -22.79 2.96 7.79
N GLY A 157 -22.81 2.53 9.06
CA GLY A 157 -23.41 1.29 9.49
C GLY A 157 -22.61 0.03 9.21
N ARG A 158 -21.34 0.14 8.78
CA ARG A 158 -20.46 -0.99 8.49
C ARG A 158 -19.82 -1.52 9.77
N LYS A 159 -19.66 -2.84 9.87
CA LYS A 159 -18.93 -3.46 10.97
C LYS A 159 -17.44 -3.35 10.75
N GLY A 160 -16.74 -2.83 11.75
CA GLY A 160 -15.28 -2.73 11.80
C GLY A 160 -14.68 -3.45 13.00
N SER A 161 -13.37 -3.70 12.97
CA SER A 161 -12.57 -4.25 14.06
C SER A 161 -11.22 -3.53 14.11
N MET A 162 -10.88 -2.95 15.25
CA MET A 162 -9.58 -2.30 15.45
C MET A 162 -8.42 -3.29 15.34
N THR A 163 -8.65 -4.56 15.74
CA THR A 163 -7.67 -5.63 15.51
C THR A 163 -7.47 -5.89 14.01
N ALA A 164 -8.51 -5.82 13.18
CA ALA A 164 -8.36 -5.96 11.73
C ALA A 164 -7.57 -4.78 11.13
N VAL A 165 -7.83 -3.56 11.58
CA VAL A 165 -7.06 -2.36 11.19
C VAL A 165 -5.58 -2.56 11.53
N ALA A 166 -5.25 -2.92 12.77
CA ALA A 166 -3.87 -3.12 13.22
C ALA A 166 -3.15 -4.19 12.39
N LYS A 167 -3.76 -5.36 12.16
CA LYS A 167 -3.19 -6.43 11.34
C LYS A 167 -2.94 -6.01 9.90
N LYS A 168 -3.83 -5.20 9.34
CA LYS A 168 -3.63 -4.68 7.98
C LYS A 168 -2.51 -3.65 7.90
N ILE A 169 -2.31 -2.83 8.94
CA ILE A 169 -1.15 -1.94 9.04
C ILE A 169 0.14 -2.78 9.06
N GLU A 170 0.20 -3.83 9.88
CA GLU A 170 1.33 -4.76 9.93
C GLU A 170 1.61 -5.38 8.56
N GLY A 171 0.55 -5.87 7.87
CA GLY A 171 0.65 -6.45 6.53
C GLY A 171 1.13 -5.46 5.47
N VAL A 172 0.67 -4.20 5.51
CA VAL A 172 1.14 -3.12 4.63
C VAL A 172 2.63 -2.85 4.87
N HIS A 173 3.06 -2.76 6.13
CA HIS A 173 4.47 -2.57 6.48
C HIS A 173 5.33 -3.77 6.06
N ALA A 174 4.81 -4.99 6.21
CA ALA A 174 5.54 -6.22 5.85
C ALA A 174 5.87 -6.29 4.36
N CYS A 175 5.03 -5.72 3.48
CA CYS A 175 5.34 -5.64 2.05
C CYS A 175 6.10 -4.36 1.63
N GLY A 176 6.64 -3.60 2.59
CA GLY A 176 7.47 -2.42 2.35
C GLY A 176 6.69 -1.14 2.03
N ALA A 177 5.37 -1.15 2.18
CA ALA A 177 4.53 0.04 1.98
C ALA A 177 4.35 0.85 3.28
N LYS A 178 3.89 2.08 3.15
CA LYS A 178 3.53 2.98 4.26
C LYS A 178 2.02 3.04 4.41
N ALA A 179 1.53 2.98 5.63
CA ALA A 179 0.13 3.17 5.96
C ALA A 179 -0.15 4.63 6.29
N ILE A 180 -1.21 5.19 5.68
CA ILE A 180 -1.69 6.55 5.97
C ILE A 180 -3.10 6.43 6.52
N ALA A 181 -3.33 6.99 7.70
CA ALA A 181 -4.66 7.12 8.26
C ALA A 181 -5.46 8.21 7.53
N TYR A 182 -6.64 7.85 7.05
CA TYR A 182 -7.62 8.81 6.59
C TYR A 182 -8.28 9.51 7.78
N GLY A 183 -8.53 10.80 7.66
CA GLY A 183 -9.30 11.58 8.61
C GLY A 183 -10.18 12.58 7.86
N ALA A 184 -11.49 12.50 8.04
CA ALA A 184 -12.45 13.39 7.40
C ALA A 184 -12.68 14.63 8.27
N VAL A 185 -11.78 15.59 8.18
CA VAL A 185 -11.83 16.82 8.99
C VAL A 185 -13.04 17.73 8.72
N TYR A 186 -13.75 17.50 7.63
CA TYR A 186 -14.94 18.26 7.24
C TYR A 186 -16.25 17.68 7.78
N GLY A 187 -16.20 16.50 8.39
CA GLY A 187 -17.37 15.80 8.93
C GLY A 187 -17.27 15.66 10.45
N ALA A 188 -18.35 15.87 11.15
CA ALA A 188 -18.44 15.64 12.57
C ALA A 188 -19.83 15.16 12.96
N GLU A 189 -19.94 14.44 14.07
CA GLU A 189 -21.19 13.98 14.64
C GLU A 189 -21.47 14.72 15.96
N SER A 190 -20.74 14.43 17.01
CA SER A 190 -20.90 15.04 18.33
C SER A 190 -20.24 16.40 18.47
N PHE A 191 -19.13 16.64 17.78
CA PHE A 191 -18.39 17.91 17.83
C PHE A 191 -19.24 19.11 17.44
N GLN A 192 -20.23 18.93 16.55
CA GLN A 192 -21.14 19.99 16.14
C GLN A 192 -22.04 20.46 17.29
N GLU A 193 -22.40 19.60 18.24
CA GLU A 193 -23.21 19.95 19.39
C GLU A 193 -22.47 20.87 20.35
N GLU A 194 -21.15 20.68 20.48
CA GLU A 194 -20.27 21.50 21.32
C GLU A 194 -19.81 22.77 20.60
N HIS A 195 -19.64 22.72 19.27
CA HIS A 195 -19.09 23.78 18.43
C HIS A 195 -20.00 24.13 17.25
N PRO A 196 -21.25 24.54 17.45
CA PRO A 196 -22.21 24.84 16.39
C PRO A 196 -21.78 26.02 15.51
N GLU A 197 -20.92 26.89 15.99
CA GLU A 197 -20.33 28.00 15.24
C GLU A 197 -19.38 27.55 14.14
N CYS A 198 -18.83 26.33 14.24
CA CYS A 198 -17.94 25.74 13.24
C CYS A 198 -18.67 25.05 12.08
N SER A 199 -20.01 24.98 12.11
CA SER A 199 -20.78 24.33 11.04
C SER A 199 -20.90 25.25 9.83
N TYR A 200 -20.78 24.67 8.61
CA TYR A 200 -21.35 25.30 7.43
C TYR A 200 -22.86 25.43 7.58
N ARG A 201 -23.43 26.52 7.02
CA ARG A 201 -24.86 26.80 7.12
C ARG A 201 -25.47 27.03 5.76
N TYR A 202 -26.71 26.61 5.62
CA TYR A 202 -27.57 27.00 4.51
C TYR A 202 -27.90 28.50 4.57
N ASP A 203 -28.43 29.05 3.49
CA ASP A 203 -28.87 30.46 3.41
C ASP A 203 -29.94 30.81 4.46
N ASN A 204 -30.71 29.83 4.91
CA ASN A 204 -31.70 29.98 5.98
C ASN A 204 -31.09 29.97 7.39
N GLY A 205 -29.79 29.81 7.51
CA GLY A 205 -29.04 29.80 8.78
C GLY A 205 -28.97 28.43 9.47
N GLU A 206 -29.61 27.38 8.94
CA GLU A 206 -29.52 26.04 9.50
C GLU A 206 -28.17 25.38 9.19
N PRO A 207 -27.59 24.57 10.13
CA PRO A 207 -26.37 23.83 9.87
C PRO A 207 -26.55 22.82 8.70
N MET A 208 -25.50 22.69 7.88
CA MET A 208 -25.51 21.74 6.77
C MET A 208 -25.24 20.32 7.23
N ILE A 209 -26.06 19.39 6.78
CA ILE A 209 -25.92 17.95 7.01
C ILE A 209 -25.54 17.28 5.70
N PHE A 210 -24.55 16.37 5.72
CA PHE A 210 -24.11 15.61 4.53
C PHE A 210 -24.92 14.32 4.37
N ILE A 211 -24.91 13.46 5.39
CA ILE A 211 -25.68 12.21 5.42
C ILE A 211 -26.14 11.99 6.87
N ASP A 212 -27.43 11.80 7.07
CA ASP A 212 -28.08 11.53 8.36
C ASP A 212 -27.62 12.43 9.51
N LYS A 213 -26.52 12.09 10.18
CA LYS A 213 -26.00 12.80 11.35
C LYS A 213 -24.61 13.39 11.15
N ILE A 214 -24.08 13.40 9.93
CA ILE A 214 -22.77 13.99 9.65
C ILE A 214 -22.96 15.46 9.30
N TRP A 215 -22.54 16.31 10.20
CA TRP A 215 -22.55 17.76 10.01
C TRP A 215 -21.32 18.20 9.21
N LEU A 216 -21.50 19.11 8.25
CA LEU A 216 -20.38 19.69 7.52
C LEU A 216 -19.78 20.81 8.34
N MET A 217 -18.45 20.70 8.57
CA MET A 217 -17.67 21.62 9.38
C MET A 217 -16.83 22.54 8.53
N ASP A 218 -16.78 23.82 8.91
CA ASP A 218 -15.92 24.83 8.29
C ASP A 218 -14.47 24.63 8.73
N ILE A 219 -13.64 24.08 7.84
CA ILE A 219 -12.23 23.79 8.09
C ILE A 219 -11.44 25.03 8.51
N HIS A 220 -11.80 26.22 8.01
CA HIS A 220 -11.13 27.46 8.41
C HIS A 220 -11.40 27.82 9.87
N ARG A 221 -12.61 27.60 10.35
CA ARG A 221 -12.96 27.82 11.76
C ARG A 221 -12.36 26.76 12.67
N LEU A 222 -12.33 25.50 12.25
CA LEU A 222 -11.65 24.42 12.96
C LEU A 222 -10.15 24.71 13.16
N SER A 223 -9.48 25.25 12.14
CA SER A 223 -8.05 25.59 12.24
C SER A 223 -7.78 26.71 13.25
N LEU A 224 -8.71 27.63 13.45
CA LEU A 224 -8.59 28.71 14.45
C LEU A 224 -8.69 28.18 15.88
N ILE A 225 -9.47 27.14 16.14
CA ILE A 225 -9.56 26.49 17.46
C ILE A 225 -8.20 25.86 17.82
N HIS A 226 -7.56 25.17 16.88
CA HIS A 226 -6.23 24.57 17.08
C HIS A 226 -5.10 25.59 17.30
N ILE A 227 -5.21 26.80 16.74
CA ILE A 227 -4.23 27.88 16.93
C ILE A 227 -4.36 28.53 18.32
N SER A 228 -5.55 28.49 18.90
CA SER A 228 -5.82 29.14 20.21
C SER A 228 -5.52 28.24 21.42
N GLU A 229 -5.34 26.94 21.23
CA GLU A 229 -4.91 26.03 22.30
C GLU A 229 -3.38 25.87 22.29
N PRO A 230 -2.69 26.33 23.35
CA PRO A 230 -1.27 26.04 23.50
C PRO A 230 -1.09 24.55 23.68
N THR A 231 -0.35 23.93 22.77
CA THR A 231 0.12 22.54 22.93
C THR A 231 0.79 22.38 24.28
N ARG A 232 0.13 21.65 25.20
CA ARG A 232 0.69 21.22 26.48
C ARG A 232 1.50 19.93 26.30
#